data_c94ffc1a5aa196bc7afcf34d34e4de1c
#
_entry.id   c94ffc1a5aa196bc7afcf34d34e4de1c
#
_cell.length_a   1.000
_cell.length_b   1.000
_cell.length_c   1.000
_cell.angle_alpha   90.00
_cell.angle_beta   90.00
_cell.angle_gamma   90.00
#
_symmetry.space_group_name_H-M   'P 1'
#
loop_
_entity.id
_entity.type
_entity.pdbx_description
1 polymer ?
#
loop_
_entity_poly.entity_id
_entity_poly.type
_entity_poly.pdbx_seq_one_letter_code
_entity_poly.pdbx_strand_id
1 'polypeptide(L)'
;MFIKKTSDYISSNYLCVNQNETVIETVKKAVDQNKETILVNNEKCKIIGIVTLKDIFKKFVTEFSKETKIESIMSSPVIYVGGDDLLFHAVGIMRKNNFSHIPVLNSRKRVIGVLNLSDALSAELGTTMSQIDSLTQDENDVQGLINIKKYQPILVENLLEQSVAPLDIAYLLSFLNNLIYLRS
;
A
#
# COMPACT_ATOMS: atom_id res chain seq x y z
N MET A 1 -18.89 5.63 -11.41
CA MET A 1 -17.67 4.94 -10.96
C MET A 1 -16.74 5.98 -10.35
N PHE A 2 -16.47 5.90 -9.05
CA PHE A 2 -15.58 6.87 -8.41
C PHE A 2 -14.13 6.49 -8.72
N ILE A 3 -13.45 7.36 -9.46
CA ILE A 3 -12.02 7.24 -9.73
C ILE A 3 -11.29 7.53 -8.42
N LYS A 4 -10.64 6.53 -7.82
CA LYS A 4 -9.84 6.67 -6.61
C LYS A 4 -8.45 7.15 -6.97
N LYS A 5 -8.09 8.33 -6.46
CA LYS A 5 -6.74 8.86 -6.59
C LYS A 5 -5.86 8.37 -5.44
N THR A 6 -4.58 8.21 -5.71
CA THR A 6 -3.60 7.82 -4.70
C THR A 6 -3.56 8.83 -3.55
N SER A 7 -3.71 10.13 -3.83
CA SER A 7 -3.72 11.19 -2.82
C SER A 7 -4.81 11.05 -1.75
N ASP A 8 -5.89 10.34 -2.04
CA ASP A 8 -7.03 10.21 -1.13
C ASP A 8 -6.77 9.17 -0.03
N TYR A 9 -5.72 8.36 -0.17
CA TYR A 9 -5.40 7.21 0.70
C TYR A 9 -3.99 7.26 1.30
N ILE A 10 -3.33 8.42 1.23
CA ILE A 10 -1.99 8.60 1.80
C ILE A 10 -2.04 8.85 3.30
N SER A 11 -0.97 8.44 3.97
CA SER A 11 -0.72 8.74 5.38
C SER A 11 0.42 9.74 5.52
N SER A 12 0.33 10.62 6.51
CA SER A 12 1.44 11.47 6.98
C SER A 12 2.30 10.77 8.04
N ASN A 13 2.07 9.46 8.28
CA ASN A 13 2.80 8.70 9.29
C ASN A 13 4.17 8.25 8.79
N TYR A 14 5.04 9.20 8.45
CA TYR A 14 6.42 8.96 8.07
C TYR A 14 7.36 9.98 8.73
N LEU A 15 8.62 9.61 8.84
CA LEU A 15 9.71 10.46 9.29
C LEU A 15 10.62 10.79 8.10
N CYS A 16 11.08 12.04 8.00
CA CYS A 16 12.15 12.42 7.06
C CYS A 16 13.45 12.60 7.82
N VAL A 17 14.53 11.96 7.33
CA VAL A 17 15.87 12.05 7.93
C VAL A 17 16.91 12.32 6.85
N ASN A 18 18.06 12.89 7.27
CA ASN A 18 19.19 13.06 6.38
C ASN A 18 19.94 11.74 6.19
N GLN A 19 20.48 11.53 4.98
CA GLN A 19 21.25 10.31 4.63
C GLN A 19 22.44 10.05 5.56
N ASN A 20 23.00 11.12 6.15
CA ASN A 20 24.15 11.04 7.05
C ASN A 20 23.79 10.71 8.51
N GLU A 21 22.50 10.68 8.87
CA GLU A 21 22.10 10.30 10.23
C GLU A 21 22.40 8.83 10.49
N THR A 22 22.74 8.51 11.73
CA THR A 22 22.96 7.12 12.11
C THR A 22 21.65 6.34 12.22
N VAL A 23 21.73 5.03 12.02
CA VAL A 23 20.55 4.14 12.18
C VAL A 23 19.97 4.27 13.59
N ILE A 24 20.83 4.36 14.61
CA ILE A 24 20.39 4.47 16.02
C ILE A 24 19.62 5.77 16.26
N GLU A 25 20.13 6.91 15.79
CA GLU A 25 19.44 8.20 15.93
C GLU A 25 18.12 8.19 15.18
N THR A 26 18.10 7.64 13.98
CA THR A 26 16.88 7.50 13.17
C THR A 26 15.83 6.64 13.86
N VAL A 27 16.23 5.48 14.42
CA VAL A 27 15.29 4.59 15.14
C VAL A 27 14.74 5.27 16.38
N LYS A 28 15.56 5.97 17.18
CA LYS A 28 15.09 6.73 18.34
C LYS A 28 14.02 7.75 17.93
N LYS A 29 14.31 8.58 16.93
CA LYS A 29 13.33 9.57 16.41
C LYS A 29 12.04 8.91 15.91
N ALA A 30 12.15 7.78 15.21
CA ALA A 30 11.01 7.08 14.67
C ALA A 30 10.13 6.50 15.78
N VAL A 31 10.73 5.92 16.82
CA VAL A 31 10.01 5.38 17.99
C VAL A 31 9.37 6.51 18.79
N ASP A 32 10.11 7.57 19.11
CA ASP A 32 9.62 8.71 19.89
C ASP A 32 8.42 9.41 19.22
N GLN A 33 8.39 9.41 17.88
CA GLN A 33 7.34 10.03 17.09
C GLN A 33 6.29 9.04 16.59
N ASN A 34 6.38 7.75 16.96
CA ASN A 34 5.50 6.67 16.50
C ASN A 34 5.41 6.60 14.97
N LYS A 35 6.58 6.61 14.30
CA LYS A 35 6.70 6.54 12.84
C LYS A 35 7.32 5.21 12.42
N GLU A 36 6.65 4.50 11.52
CA GLU A 36 7.12 3.21 11.01
C GLU A 36 7.92 3.35 9.71
N THR A 37 7.59 4.36 8.92
CA THR A 37 8.20 4.60 7.59
C THR A 37 9.16 5.77 7.68
N ILE A 38 10.35 5.60 7.13
CA ILE A 38 11.42 6.59 7.14
C ILE A 38 11.79 6.89 5.69
N LEU A 39 11.65 8.13 5.30
CA LEU A 39 12.11 8.67 4.03
C LEU A 39 13.48 9.32 4.24
N VAL A 40 14.44 8.92 3.41
CA VAL A 40 15.80 9.43 3.50
C VAL A 40 16.03 10.48 2.43
N ASN A 41 16.46 11.66 2.83
CA ASN A 41 16.78 12.76 1.94
C ASN A 41 18.30 13.03 1.88
N ASN A 42 18.72 13.60 0.76
CA ASN A 42 20.06 14.13 0.63
C ASN A 42 20.13 15.60 1.12
N GLU A 43 21.32 16.20 1.06
CA GLU A 43 21.56 17.60 1.46
C GLU A 43 20.71 18.62 0.69
N LYS A 44 20.21 18.28 -0.50
CA LYS A 44 19.31 19.12 -1.31
C LYS A 44 17.84 18.87 -1.01
N CYS A 45 17.52 18.22 0.12
CA CYS A 45 16.15 17.85 0.53
C CYS A 45 15.39 16.99 -0.50
N LYS A 46 16.10 16.29 -1.39
CA LYS A 46 15.51 15.34 -2.32
C LYS A 46 15.45 13.97 -1.67
N ILE A 47 14.31 13.30 -1.73
CA ILE A 47 14.16 11.92 -1.26
C ILE A 47 14.97 11.00 -2.18
N ILE A 48 15.86 10.22 -1.58
CA ILE A 48 16.76 9.30 -2.25
C ILE A 48 16.58 7.85 -1.84
N GLY A 49 15.91 7.61 -0.71
CA GLY A 49 15.70 6.27 -0.20
C GLY A 49 14.49 6.18 0.73
N ILE A 50 14.10 4.94 0.99
CA ILE A 50 13.06 4.57 1.96
C ILE A 50 13.54 3.39 2.78
N VAL A 51 13.18 3.37 4.06
CA VAL A 51 13.39 2.23 4.95
C VAL A 51 12.26 2.19 5.98
N THR A 52 11.84 0.99 6.40
CA THR A 52 10.88 0.83 7.48
C THR A 52 11.58 0.31 8.74
N LEU A 53 10.97 0.52 9.91
CA LEU A 53 11.47 -0.09 11.16
C LEU A 53 11.58 -1.62 11.03
N LYS A 54 10.67 -2.25 10.29
CA LYS A 54 10.71 -3.69 10.01
C LYS A 54 11.95 -4.08 9.20
N ASP A 55 12.36 -3.26 8.21
CA ASP A 55 13.56 -3.52 7.40
C ASP A 55 14.82 -3.34 8.24
N ILE A 56 14.85 -2.32 9.09
CA ILE A 56 15.94 -2.12 10.05
C ILE A 56 16.05 -3.33 10.96
N PHE A 57 14.93 -3.79 11.53
CA PHE A 57 14.91 -4.93 12.43
C PHE A 57 15.41 -6.23 11.78
N LYS A 58 15.01 -6.49 10.53
CA LYS A 58 15.50 -7.65 9.76
C LYS A 58 17.01 -7.60 9.53
N LYS A 59 17.56 -6.41 9.27
CA LYS A 59 19.00 -6.21 9.06
C LYS A 59 19.78 -6.14 10.37
N PHE A 60 19.13 -5.85 11.50
CA PHE A 60 19.76 -5.77 12.82
C PHE A 60 20.39 -7.09 13.28
N VAL A 61 19.93 -8.22 12.75
CA VAL A 61 20.52 -9.55 13.00
C VAL A 61 21.94 -9.70 12.42
N THR A 62 22.34 -8.80 11.52
CA THR A 62 23.67 -8.74 10.90
C THR A 62 24.33 -7.41 11.28
N GLU A 63 24.97 -7.37 12.43
CA GLU A 63 25.92 -6.37 12.95
C GLU A 63 25.82 -4.91 12.43
N PHE A 64 25.10 -4.06 13.14
CA PHE A 64 25.24 -2.62 12.99
C PHE A 64 26.26 -2.08 14.00
N SER A 65 27.23 -1.30 13.52
CA SER A 65 28.02 -0.43 14.38
C SER A 65 27.15 0.78 14.80
N LYS A 66 27.51 1.43 15.92
CA LYS A 66 26.83 2.64 16.40
C LYS A 66 26.89 3.79 15.36
N GLU A 67 27.83 3.74 14.46
CA GLU A 67 28.10 4.76 13.44
C GLU A 67 27.51 4.45 12.07
N THR A 68 26.79 3.31 11.94
CA THR A 68 26.17 2.94 10.67
C THR A 68 25.18 3.99 10.23
N LYS A 69 25.38 4.57 9.04
CA LYS A 69 24.52 5.59 8.46
C LYS A 69 23.26 4.97 7.86
N ILE A 70 22.14 5.73 7.88
CA ILE A 70 20.87 5.27 7.34
C ILE A 70 20.95 5.00 5.83
N GLU A 71 21.80 5.74 5.09
CA GLU A 71 21.99 5.53 3.66
C GLU A 71 22.49 4.14 3.28
N SER A 72 23.23 3.47 4.18
CA SER A 72 23.79 2.14 3.91
C SER A 72 22.73 1.01 3.98
N ILE A 73 21.58 1.28 4.58
CA ILE A 73 20.52 0.29 4.80
C ILE A 73 19.21 0.60 4.09
N MET A 74 19.06 1.82 3.55
CA MET A 74 17.86 2.22 2.83
C MET A 74 17.70 1.45 1.50
N SER A 75 16.47 1.32 1.04
CA SER A 75 16.17 0.92 -0.33
C SER A 75 16.31 2.13 -1.25
N SER A 76 17.21 2.04 -2.25
CA SER A 76 17.53 3.10 -3.22
C SER A 76 17.82 2.46 -4.58
N PRO A 77 17.47 3.10 -5.72
CA PRO A 77 16.70 4.36 -5.81
C PRO A 77 15.25 4.19 -5.33
N VAL A 78 14.68 5.27 -4.78
CA VAL A 78 13.30 5.25 -4.33
C VAL A 78 12.33 5.26 -5.51
N ILE A 79 11.40 4.31 -5.52
CA ILE A 79 10.26 4.30 -6.44
C ILE A 79 9.11 5.04 -5.75
N TYR A 80 8.41 5.89 -6.49
CA TYR A 80 7.30 6.71 -6.00
C TYR A 80 6.17 6.72 -7.01
N VAL A 81 4.99 7.16 -6.58
CA VAL A 81 3.81 7.38 -7.42
C VAL A 81 3.33 8.83 -7.31
N GLY A 82 2.56 9.27 -8.28
CA GLY A 82 1.92 10.58 -8.26
C GLY A 82 0.67 10.60 -7.40
N GLY A 83 0.36 11.73 -6.77
CA GLY A 83 -0.90 11.89 -6.03
C GLY A 83 -2.13 11.78 -6.92
N ASP A 84 -2.02 12.19 -8.19
CA ASP A 84 -3.09 12.09 -9.18
C ASP A 84 -3.18 10.73 -9.89
N ASP A 85 -2.21 9.83 -9.66
CA ASP A 85 -2.26 8.46 -10.19
C ASP A 85 -3.44 7.69 -9.59
N LEU A 86 -3.95 6.75 -10.35
CA LEU A 86 -5.04 5.88 -9.90
C LEU A 86 -4.53 4.93 -8.79
N LEU A 87 -5.33 4.75 -7.76
CA LEU A 87 -4.96 3.92 -6.62
C LEU A 87 -4.59 2.49 -7.03
N PHE A 88 -5.38 1.86 -7.92
CA PHE A 88 -5.09 0.51 -8.39
C PHE A 88 -3.74 0.41 -9.13
N HIS A 89 -3.32 1.46 -9.84
CA HIS A 89 -2.02 1.51 -10.50
C HIS A 89 -0.89 1.55 -9.46
N ALA A 90 -1.04 2.38 -8.41
CA ALA A 90 -0.09 2.41 -7.30
C ALA A 90 0.02 1.04 -6.61
N VAL A 91 -1.12 0.38 -6.35
CA VAL A 91 -1.17 -0.99 -5.79
C VAL A 91 -0.44 -1.98 -6.70
N GLY A 92 -0.64 -1.91 -8.02
CA GLY A 92 0.05 -2.75 -8.99
C GLY A 92 1.58 -2.60 -8.93
N ILE A 93 2.08 -1.35 -8.85
CA ILE A 93 3.52 -1.06 -8.69
C ILE A 93 4.05 -1.64 -7.38
N MET A 94 3.33 -1.45 -6.27
CA MET A 94 3.74 -1.94 -4.95
C MET A 94 3.83 -3.47 -4.92
N ARG A 95 2.85 -4.16 -5.49
CA ARG A 95 2.83 -5.64 -5.55
C ARG A 95 3.94 -6.20 -6.44
N LYS A 96 4.13 -5.62 -7.64
CA LYS A 96 5.19 -6.03 -8.56
C LYS A 96 6.58 -5.97 -7.93
N ASN A 97 6.80 -4.99 -7.05
CA ASN A 97 8.09 -4.75 -6.41
C ASN A 97 8.17 -5.24 -4.97
N ASN A 98 7.13 -5.90 -4.44
CA ASN A 98 7.06 -6.33 -3.04
C ASN A 98 7.18 -5.18 -2.02
N PHE A 99 6.64 -4.01 -2.34
CA PHE A 99 6.66 -2.86 -1.44
C PHE A 99 5.43 -2.85 -0.54
N SER A 100 5.63 -2.70 0.76
CA SER A 100 4.56 -2.42 1.72
C SER A 100 4.25 -0.93 1.84
N HIS A 101 5.22 -0.08 1.51
CA HIS A 101 5.10 1.39 1.56
C HIS A 101 5.70 2.01 0.31
N ILE A 102 5.07 3.06 -0.24
CA ILE A 102 5.57 3.81 -1.38
C ILE A 102 5.34 5.31 -1.15
N PRO A 103 6.35 6.18 -1.36
CA PRO A 103 6.17 7.62 -1.29
C PRO A 103 5.26 8.12 -2.41
N VAL A 104 4.43 9.10 -2.06
CA VAL A 104 3.54 9.77 -3.01
C VAL A 104 3.98 11.21 -3.19
N LEU A 105 4.16 11.62 -4.44
CA LEU A 105 4.64 12.94 -4.79
C LEU A 105 3.56 13.76 -5.48
N ASN A 106 3.58 15.07 -5.27
CA ASN A 106 2.78 16.01 -6.06
C ASN A 106 3.48 16.34 -7.39
N SER A 107 2.81 17.16 -8.22
CA SER A 107 3.33 17.65 -9.51
C SER A 107 4.67 18.41 -9.40
N ARG A 108 4.97 18.99 -8.21
CA ARG A 108 6.23 19.69 -7.92
C ARG A 108 7.32 18.76 -7.38
N LYS A 109 7.14 17.45 -7.47
CA LYS A 109 8.06 16.41 -6.97
C LYS A 109 8.32 16.49 -5.45
N ARG A 110 7.39 17.05 -4.68
CA ARG A 110 7.44 17.06 -3.22
C ARG A 110 6.61 15.92 -2.66
N VAL A 111 7.12 15.27 -1.62
CA VAL A 111 6.37 14.23 -0.90
C VAL A 111 5.13 14.86 -0.27
N ILE A 112 3.98 14.26 -0.52
CA ILE A 112 2.70 14.64 0.09
C ILE A 112 2.21 13.58 1.09
N GLY A 113 2.80 12.40 1.06
CA GLY A 113 2.47 11.32 1.98
C GLY A 113 3.14 10.01 1.57
N VAL A 114 2.78 8.97 2.27
CA VAL A 114 3.16 7.59 1.99
C VAL A 114 1.89 6.75 1.85
N LEU A 115 1.82 5.95 0.81
CA LEU A 115 0.76 4.96 0.64
C LEU A 115 1.20 3.65 1.29
N ASN A 116 0.34 3.09 2.12
CA ASN A 116 0.49 1.76 2.69
C ASN A 116 -0.30 0.75 1.85
N LEU A 117 0.30 -0.40 1.52
CA LEU A 117 -0.35 -1.41 0.67
C LEU A 117 -1.60 -2.00 1.32
N SER A 118 -1.60 -2.26 2.64
CA SER A 118 -2.77 -2.82 3.32
C SER A 118 -3.95 -1.86 3.31
N ASP A 119 -3.70 -0.55 3.51
CA ASP A 119 -4.74 0.48 3.50
C ASP A 119 -5.30 0.67 2.09
N ALA A 120 -4.41 0.68 1.08
CA ALA A 120 -4.80 0.77 -0.32
C ALA A 120 -5.67 -0.41 -0.75
N LEU A 121 -5.28 -1.64 -0.38
CA LEU A 121 -6.06 -2.85 -0.65
C LEU A 121 -7.42 -2.82 0.06
N SER A 122 -7.45 -2.42 1.33
CA SER A 122 -8.70 -2.28 2.09
C SER A 122 -9.64 -1.27 1.44
N ALA A 123 -9.10 -0.16 0.94
CA ALA A 123 -9.86 0.85 0.22
C ALA A 123 -10.44 0.30 -1.09
N GLU A 124 -9.66 -0.47 -1.85
CA GLU A 124 -10.14 -1.12 -3.09
C GLU A 124 -11.22 -2.16 -2.78
N LEU A 125 -10.97 -3.04 -1.83
CA LEU A 125 -11.91 -4.08 -1.41
C LEU A 125 -13.20 -3.50 -0.81
N GLY A 126 -13.11 -2.43 -0.01
CA GLY A 126 -14.25 -1.77 0.61
C GLY A 126 -15.27 -1.27 -0.41
N THR A 127 -14.85 -0.78 -1.56
CA THR A 127 -15.76 -0.39 -2.65
C THR A 127 -16.44 -1.60 -3.27
N THR A 128 -15.69 -2.67 -3.52
CA THR A 128 -16.23 -3.91 -4.06
C THR A 128 -17.19 -4.55 -3.07
N MET A 129 -16.87 -4.55 -1.77
CA MET A 129 -17.75 -5.06 -0.73
C MET A 129 -19.04 -4.21 -0.61
N SER A 130 -18.95 -2.88 -0.66
CA SER A 130 -20.14 -2.01 -0.66
C SER A 130 -21.03 -2.25 -1.88
N GLN A 131 -20.45 -2.52 -3.04
CA GLN A 131 -21.20 -2.89 -4.24
C GLN A 131 -21.89 -4.27 -4.06
N ILE A 132 -21.17 -5.23 -3.50
CA ILE A 132 -21.73 -6.55 -3.19
C ILE A 132 -22.83 -6.43 -2.13
N ASP A 133 -22.60 -5.67 -1.06
CA ASP A 133 -23.59 -5.44 -0.03
C ASP A 133 -24.85 -4.76 -0.57
N SER A 134 -24.70 -3.78 -1.49
CA SER A 134 -25.84 -3.13 -2.16
C SER A 134 -26.65 -4.09 -3.05
N LEU A 135 -26.00 -5.11 -3.59
CA LEU A 135 -26.64 -6.17 -4.38
C LEU A 135 -27.29 -7.28 -3.50
N THR A 136 -26.90 -7.33 -2.22
CA THR A 136 -27.34 -8.38 -1.28
C THR A 136 -28.21 -7.85 -0.14
N GLN A 137 -28.52 -6.52 -0.13
CA GLN A 137 -29.23 -5.87 0.97
C GLN A 137 -30.65 -6.41 1.27
N ASP A 138 -31.23 -7.22 0.39
CA ASP A 138 -32.58 -7.73 0.59
C ASP A 138 -32.68 -9.15 1.17
N GLU A 139 -31.58 -9.91 1.34
CA GLU A 139 -31.71 -11.31 1.74
C GLU A 139 -30.57 -11.82 2.64
N ASN A 140 -30.86 -12.06 3.90
CA ASN A 140 -30.07 -12.90 4.82
C ASN A 140 -30.12 -14.40 4.45
N ASP A 141 -30.24 -14.75 3.16
CA ASP A 141 -30.58 -16.09 2.73
C ASP A 141 -29.57 -16.61 1.68
N VAL A 142 -29.58 -17.91 1.48
CA VAL A 142 -28.85 -18.69 0.46
C VAL A 142 -28.90 -18.02 -0.95
N GLN A 143 -29.97 -17.28 -1.23
CA GLN A 143 -30.15 -16.54 -2.47
C GLN A 143 -29.11 -15.42 -2.65
N GLY A 144 -28.74 -14.72 -1.60
CA GLY A 144 -27.65 -13.70 -1.63
C GLY A 144 -26.31 -14.33 -2.02
N LEU A 145 -26.00 -15.51 -1.50
CA LEU A 145 -24.77 -16.25 -1.84
C LEU A 145 -24.77 -16.75 -3.30
N ILE A 146 -25.92 -17.20 -3.79
CA ILE A 146 -26.11 -17.59 -5.19
C ILE A 146 -25.91 -16.37 -6.10
N ASN A 147 -26.42 -15.22 -5.72
CA ASN A 147 -26.27 -13.97 -6.47
C ASN A 147 -24.82 -13.54 -6.54
N ILE A 148 -24.05 -13.57 -5.44
CA ILE A 148 -22.61 -13.28 -5.43
C ILE A 148 -21.91 -14.18 -6.46
N LYS A 149 -22.17 -15.47 -6.44
CA LYS A 149 -21.54 -16.43 -7.37
C LYS A 149 -21.92 -16.19 -8.83
N LYS A 150 -23.16 -15.77 -9.09
CA LYS A 150 -23.68 -15.45 -10.42
C LYS A 150 -23.06 -14.16 -11.00
N TYR A 151 -22.70 -13.19 -10.13
CA TYR A 151 -22.09 -11.93 -10.56
C TYR A 151 -20.57 -12.00 -10.67
N GLN A 152 -19.90 -13.05 -10.19
CA GLN A 152 -18.44 -13.20 -10.30
C GLN A 152 -17.92 -13.06 -11.74
N PRO A 153 -18.53 -13.66 -12.78
CA PRO A 153 -18.06 -13.47 -14.16
C PRO A 153 -18.12 -12.02 -14.63
N ILE A 154 -19.21 -11.32 -14.33
CA ILE A 154 -19.41 -9.91 -14.69
C ILE A 154 -18.38 -9.03 -13.97
N LEU A 155 -18.10 -9.32 -12.69
CA LEU A 155 -17.08 -8.63 -11.92
C LEU A 155 -15.69 -8.83 -12.54
N VAL A 156 -15.36 -10.06 -12.95
CA VAL A 156 -14.09 -10.40 -13.61
C VAL A 156 -13.95 -9.62 -14.92
N GLU A 157 -14.98 -9.59 -15.74
CA GLU A 157 -15.00 -8.90 -17.03
C GLU A 157 -14.77 -7.39 -16.82
N ASN A 158 -15.50 -6.78 -15.91
CA ASN A 158 -15.33 -5.36 -15.54
C ASN A 158 -13.92 -5.04 -15.01
N LEU A 159 -13.32 -5.93 -14.22
CA LEU A 159 -11.97 -5.75 -13.69
C LEU A 159 -10.90 -5.91 -14.77
N LEU A 160 -11.11 -6.82 -15.72
CA LEU A 160 -10.23 -6.98 -16.89
C LEU A 160 -10.29 -5.77 -17.81
N GLU A 161 -11.48 -5.23 -18.09
CA GLU A 161 -11.65 -3.98 -18.85
C GLU A 161 -10.95 -2.78 -18.19
N GLN A 162 -10.87 -2.79 -16.87
CA GLN A 162 -10.15 -1.79 -16.08
C GLN A 162 -8.65 -2.06 -15.98
N SER A 163 -8.12 -3.04 -16.73
CA SER A 163 -6.71 -3.43 -16.73
C SER A 163 -6.18 -3.88 -15.35
N VAL A 164 -7.06 -4.42 -14.51
CA VAL A 164 -6.64 -5.03 -13.24
C VAL A 164 -5.86 -6.31 -13.55
N ALA A 165 -4.74 -6.50 -12.87
CA ALA A 165 -3.89 -7.66 -13.12
C ALA A 165 -4.64 -8.98 -12.81
N PRO A 166 -4.51 -10.02 -13.68
CA PRO A 166 -5.23 -11.29 -13.49
C PRO A 166 -5.01 -11.94 -12.13
N LEU A 167 -3.82 -11.76 -11.54
CA LEU A 167 -3.49 -12.27 -10.22
C LEU A 167 -4.33 -11.59 -9.11
N ASP A 168 -4.61 -10.31 -9.25
CA ASP A 168 -5.42 -9.55 -8.31
C ASP A 168 -6.88 -9.94 -8.40
N ILE A 169 -7.35 -10.20 -9.61
CA ILE A 169 -8.69 -10.75 -9.86
C ILE A 169 -8.82 -12.13 -9.20
N ALA A 170 -7.82 -13.00 -9.37
CA ALA A 170 -7.81 -14.32 -8.74
C ALA A 170 -7.83 -14.23 -7.21
N TYR A 171 -7.12 -13.28 -6.62
CA TYR A 171 -7.11 -13.03 -5.19
C TYR A 171 -8.48 -12.57 -4.66
N LEU A 172 -9.12 -11.66 -5.39
CA LEU A 172 -10.47 -11.18 -5.08
C LEU A 172 -11.49 -12.32 -5.15
N LEU A 173 -11.43 -13.15 -6.19
CA LEU A 173 -12.32 -14.30 -6.34
C LEU A 173 -12.13 -15.32 -5.21
N SER A 174 -10.87 -15.58 -4.80
CA SER A 174 -10.57 -16.46 -3.67
C SER A 174 -11.16 -15.91 -2.38
N PHE A 175 -11.05 -14.62 -2.15
CA PHE A 175 -11.63 -13.95 -0.98
C PHE A 175 -13.17 -14.03 -0.98
N LEU A 176 -13.82 -13.76 -2.12
CA LEU A 176 -15.28 -13.88 -2.26
C LEU A 176 -15.76 -15.31 -2.04
N ASN A 177 -15.04 -16.29 -2.55
CA ASN A 177 -15.37 -17.70 -2.33
C ASN A 177 -15.24 -18.09 -0.84
N ASN A 178 -14.21 -17.62 -0.14
CA ASN A 178 -14.06 -17.86 1.29
C ASN A 178 -15.22 -17.23 2.11
N LEU A 179 -15.69 -16.03 1.72
CA LEU A 179 -16.85 -15.41 2.36
C LEU A 179 -18.13 -16.25 2.19
N ILE A 180 -18.30 -16.86 1.02
CA ILE A 180 -19.43 -17.77 0.74
C ILE A 180 -19.34 -18.99 1.66
N TYR A 181 -18.16 -19.61 1.80
CA TYR A 181 -17.95 -20.77 2.67
C TYR A 181 -18.13 -20.48 4.16
N LEU A 182 -17.82 -19.28 4.62
CA LEU A 182 -17.96 -18.90 6.04
C LEU A 182 -19.42 -18.57 6.43
N ARG A 183 -20.30 -18.34 5.46
CA ARG A 183 -21.73 -18.03 5.68
C ARG A 183 -22.68 -19.19 5.30
N SER A 184 -22.16 -20.24 4.66
CA SER A 184 -22.88 -21.48 4.37
C SER A 184 -22.75 -22.52 5.51
#